data_c007e12a9610ab0469bb8a6fbadaeeb9
#
_entry.id   c007e12a9610ab0469bb8a6fbadaeeb9
#
_cell.length_a   1.000
_cell.length_b   1.000
_cell.length_c   1.000
_cell.angle_alpha   90.00
_cell.angle_beta   90.00
_cell.angle_gamma   90.00
#
_symmetry.space_group_name_H-M   'P 1'
#
loop_
_entity.id
_entity.type
_entity.pdbx_description
1 polymer ?
#
loop_
_entity_poly.entity_id
_entity_poly.type
_entity_poly.pdbx_seq_one_letter_code
_entity_poly.pdbx_strand_id
1 'polypeptide(L)'
;MKQQEKLIKILNIIREFPHQKAGFYAEKIDYDRSSMHAYIKILTNKWYIDKHGLAPHTTYSISHKTQQEYIIEREDTWTPRTDSWFILTSYKDKKYIESFYKYLPDGSLLTGKEGLQKWAQQRWIDQLTTLQRFASIAHHIDTLRDDIWVLNATQDFQQWRKSKAIDELFYIDQYIYGEFGRWPLAELAFYAKLSQNKKLIQELIDRIMEPIMALIHQKKIDAIAFIPPSIDRKYQLLEIIRARLKPMQIPFVSLYKYFPNSIPIAQKTRKTKEQREQNAKSTIQISLDTPSYNRVLLLDDFVWSGATLDITANKLKTRGIAKYVVGLALIGNLDLKYEVISEI
;
A
#
# COMPACT_ATOMS: atom_id res chain seq x y z
N MET A 1 -2.99 -4.14 -36.91
CA MET A 1 -3.30 -4.79 -35.63
C MET A 1 -2.47 -4.12 -34.53
N LYS A 2 -3.10 -3.54 -33.51
CA LYS A 2 -2.41 -2.83 -32.43
C LYS A 2 -1.59 -3.83 -31.61
N GLN A 3 -0.46 -3.40 -31.03
CA GLN A 3 0.44 -4.26 -30.23
C GLN A 3 -0.30 -5.07 -29.16
N GLN A 4 -1.33 -4.52 -28.60
CA GLN A 4 -2.17 -5.10 -27.54
C GLN A 4 -3.01 -6.29 -28.02
N GLU A 5 -3.63 -6.20 -29.20
CA GLU A 5 -4.35 -7.32 -29.82
C GLU A 5 -3.43 -8.53 -30.04
N LYS A 6 -2.17 -8.26 -30.40
CA LYS A 6 -1.16 -9.30 -30.55
C LYS A 6 -0.82 -9.99 -29.22
N LEU A 7 -0.67 -9.23 -28.13
CA LEU A 7 -0.40 -9.78 -26.80
C LEU A 7 -1.56 -10.65 -26.29
N ILE A 8 -2.80 -10.23 -26.50
CA ILE A 8 -4.01 -11.00 -26.13
C ILE A 8 -4.05 -12.31 -26.92
N LYS A 9 -3.83 -12.26 -28.22
CA LYS A 9 -3.80 -13.45 -29.09
C LYS A 9 -2.76 -14.47 -28.62
N ILE A 10 -1.58 -13.99 -28.21
CA ILE A 10 -0.51 -14.85 -27.65
C ILE A 10 -0.92 -15.45 -26.30
N LEU A 11 -1.52 -14.66 -25.39
CA LEU A 11 -2.01 -15.18 -24.11
C LEU A 11 -3.07 -16.26 -24.28
N ASN A 12 -4.03 -16.08 -25.20
CA ASN A 12 -5.06 -17.06 -25.47
C ASN A 12 -4.47 -18.40 -25.96
N ILE A 13 -3.48 -18.36 -26.84
CA ILE A 13 -2.81 -19.57 -27.32
C ILE A 13 -1.96 -20.24 -26.23
N ILE A 14 -1.26 -19.48 -25.38
CA ILE A 14 -0.52 -20.05 -24.26
C ILE A 14 -1.46 -20.72 -23.28
N ARG A 15 -2.66 -20.18 -23.08
CA ARG A 15 -3.69 -20.78 -22.24
C ARG A 15 -4.26 -22.06 -22.82
N GLU A 16 -4.53 -22.07 -24.13
CA GLU A 16 -5.06 -23.25 -24.83
C GLU A 16 -4.02 -24.39 -24.91
N PHE A 17 -2.75 -24.04 -25.11
CA PHE A 17 -1.63 -24.96 -25.23
C PHE A 17 -0.51 -24.62 -24.24
N PRO A 18 -0.70 -24.89 -22.93
CA PRO A 18 0.32 -24.59 -21.93
C PRO A 18 1.56 -25.47 -22.11
N HIS A 19 2.69 -25.02 -21.56
CA HIS A 19 3.96 -25.72 -21.55
C HIS A 19 4.58 -26.01 -22.93
N GLN A 20 4.28 -25.18 -23.94
CA GLN A 20 4.92 -25.23 -25.25
C GLN A 20 6.08 -24.22 -25.36
N LYS A 21 6.93 -24.41 -26.35
CA LYS A 21 8.06 -23.52 -26.69
C LYS A 21 7.56 -22.28 -27.44
N ALA A 22 8.33 -21.20 -27.41
CA ALA A 22 8.03 -19.97 -28.16
C ALA A 22 7.78 -20.17 -29.65
N GLY A 23 8.55 -21.09 -30.26
CA GLY A 23 8.39 -21.44 -31.68
C GLY A 23 7.05 -22.07 -32.02
N PHE A 24 6.47 -22.87 -31.12
CA PHE A 24 5.13 -23.43 -31.29
C PHE A 24 4.07 -22.35 -31.36
N TYR A 25 4.14 -21.37 -30.45
CA TYR A 25 3.20 -20.26 -30.44
C TYR A 25 3.36 -19.34 -31.65
N ALA A 26 4.60 -19.14 -32.11
CA ALA A 26 4.88 -18.35 -33.31
C ALA A 26 4.21 -18.97 -34.55
N GLU A 27 4.32 -20.29 -34.69
CA GLU A 27 3.73 -21.04 -35.81
C GLU A 27 2.20 -21.03 -35.79
N LYS A 28 1.60 -21.15 -34.59
CA LYS A 28 0.13 -21.17 -34.41
C LYS A 28 -0.56 -19.86 -34.77
N ILE A 29 0.12 -18.73 -34.66
CA ILE A 29 -0.46 -17.42 -34.95
C ILE A 29 0.18 -16.66 -36.09
N ASP A 30 1.00 -17.38 -36.84
CA ASP A 30 1.73 -16.86 -38.02
C ASP A 30 2.56 -15.61 -37.70
N TYR A 31 3.38 -15.71 -36.63
CA TYR A 31 4.34 -14.69 -36.27
C TYR A 31 5.75 -15.16 -36.45
N ASP A 32 6.63 -14.26 -36.83
CA ASP A 32 8.06 -14.57 -36.84
C ASP A 32 8.59 -14.84 -35.42
N ARG A 33 9.62 -15.70 -35.31
CA ARG A 33 10.16 -16.13 -34.03
C ARG A 33 10.73 -14.98 -33.18
N SER A 34 11.30 -13.99 -33.83
CA SER A 34 11.91 -12.84 -33.14
C SER A 34 10.85 -11.96 -32.49
N SER A 35 9.78 -11.65 -33.22
CA SER A 35 8.62 -10.96 -32.69
C SER A 35 7.96 -11.74 -31.55
N MET A 36 7.82 -13.07 -31.70
CA MET A 36 7.26 -13.90 -30.63
C MET A 36 8.11 -13.83 -29.36
N HIS A 37 9.42 -13.91 -29.45
CA HIS A 37 10.29 -13.77 -28.29
C HIS A 37 10.20 -12.40 -27.64
N ALA A 38 10.04 -11.32 -28.42
CA ALA A 38 9.83 -9.99 -27.88
C ALA A 38 8.50 -9.88 -27.09
N TYR A 39 7.41 -10.43 -27.66
CA TYR A 39 6.11 -10.44 -26.96
C TYR A 39 6.12 -11.34 -25.70
N ILE A 40 6.73 -12.52 -25.77
CA ILE A 40 6.90 -13.39 -24.61
C ILE A 40 7.70 -12.68 -23.51
N LYS A 41 8.77 -11.97 -23.87
CA LYS A 41 9.54 -11.17 -22.90
C LYS A 41 8.67 -10.10 -22.24
N ILE A 42 7.82 -9.41 -22.99
CA ILE A 42 6.88 -8.44 -22.45
C ILE A 42 5.88 -9.11 -21.48
N LEU A 43 5.31 -10.26 -21.89
CA LEU A 43 4.34 -10.99 -21.06
C LEU A 43 4.96 -11.55 -19.79
N THR A 44 6.18 -12.06 -19.85
CA THR A 44 6.93 -12.55 -18.69
C THR A 44 7.28 -11.40 -17.73
N ASN A 45 7.78 -10.27 -18.26
CA ASN A 45 8.11 -9.10 -17.43
C ASN A 45 6.89 -8.47 -16.77
N LYS A 46 5.71 -8.65 -17.36
CA LYS A 46 4.44 -8.22 -16.81
C LYS A 46 3.75 -9.27 -15.93
N TRP A 47 4.41 -10.39 -15.65
CA TRP A 47 3.91 -11.49 -14.82
C TRP A 47 2.62 -12.17 -15.33
N TYR A 48 2.33 -12.07 -16.64
CA TYR A 48 1.19 -12.73 -17.25
C TYR A 48 1.44 -14.21 -17.55
N ILE A 49 2.69 -14.58 -17.77
CA ILE A 49 3.09 -15.94 -18.04
C ILE A 49 4.31 -16.32 -17.21
N ASP A 50 4.36 -17.59 -16.83
CA ASP A 50 5.50 -18.22 -16.16
C ASP A 50 6.40 -18.92 -17.19
N LYS A 51 7.71 -18.79 -16.96
CA LYS A 51 8.74 -19.43 -17.73
C LYS A 51 9.23 -20.68 -16.99
N HIS A 52 9.21 -21.85 -17.66
CA HIS A 52 9.64 -23.12 -17.10
C HIS A 52 10.88 -23.66 -17.84
N GLY A 53 11.88 -24.11 -17.08
CA GLY A 53 13.12 -24.68 -17.59
C GLY A 53 14.12 -23.66 -18.16
N LEU A 54 15.24 -24.17 -18.67
CA LEU A 54 16.32 -23.37 -19.23
C LEU A 54 16.43 -23.66 -20.76
N ALA A 55 17.02 -22.71 -21.49
CA ALA A 55 17.29 -22.89 -22.93
C ALA A 55 18.14 -24.15 -23.16
N PRO A 56 17.85 -24.95 -24.20
CA PRO A 56 16.86 -24.76 -25.26
C PRO A 56 15.48 -25.37 -24.98
N HIS A 57 15.19 -25.78 -23.75
CA HIS A 57 13.95 -26.48 -23.33
C HIS A 57 12.96 -25.59 -22.60
N THR A 58 13.08 -24.27 -22.78
CA THR A 58 12.17 -23.31 -22.13
C THR A 58 10.76 -23.43 -22.70
N THR A 59 9.78 -23.57 -21.78
CA THR A 59 8.35 -23.58 -22.07
C THR A 59 7.63 -22.49 -21.26
N TYR A 60 6.37 -22.22 -21.60
CA TYR A 60 5.60 -21.15 -20.99
C TYR A 60 4.19 -21.63 -20.63
N SER A 61 3.66 -21.14 -19.53
CA SER A 61 2.25 -21.28 -19.15
C SER A 61 1.70 -19.95 -18.68
N ILE A 62 0.39 -19.82 -18.65
CA ILE A 62 -0.25 -18.70 -17.95
C ILE A 62 0.16 -18.75 -16.48
N SER A 63 0.58 -17.62 -15.91
CA SER A 63 0.99 -17.59 -14.51
C SER A 63 -0.18 -17.93 -13.60
N HIS A 64 0.09 -18.58 -12.45
CA HIS A 64 -0.94 -18.90 -11.47
C HIS A 64 -1.69 -17.63 -11.03
N LYS A 65 -0.99 -16.51 -10.94
CA LYS A 65 -1.54 -15.19 -10.66
C LYS A 65 -2.51 -14.76 -11.76
N THR A 66 -2.13 -14.93 -13.03
CA THR A 66 -2.98 -14.62 -14.19
C THR A 66 -4.16 -15.59 -14.32
N GLN A 67 -4.01 -16.86 -13.98
CA GLN A 67 -5.13 -17.82 -13.98
C GLN A 67 -6.22 -17.48 -12.97
N GLN A 68 -5.86 -16.87 -11.85
CA GLN A 68 -6.80 -16.35 -10.87
C GLN A 68 -7.39 -14.98 -11.25
N GLU A 69 -6.66 -14.20 -12.05
CA GLU A 69 -6.95 -12.79 -12.35
C GLU A 69 -7.60 -12.55 -13.72
N TYR A 70 -7.53 -13.49 -14.68
CA TYR A 70 -7.98 -13.27 -16.05
C TYR A 70 -8.87 -14.38 -16.59
N ILE A 71 -10.15 -14.09 -16.71
CA ILE A 71 -11.04 -14.79 -17.65
C ILE A 71 -10.81 -14.12 -18.99
N ILE A 72 -10.00 -14.75 -19.86
CA ILE A 72 -9.81 -14.31 -21.23
C ILE A 72 -11.02 -14.83 -22.04
N GLU A 73 -11.98 -13.97 -22.33
CA GLU A 73 -13.15 -14.33 -23.13
C GLU A 73 -12.81 -14.54 -24.61
N ARG A 74 -13.60 -15.41 -25.25
CA ARG A 74 -13.52 -15.69 -26.69
C ARG A 74 -13.91 -14.48 -27.52
N GLU A 75 -13.27 -14.30 -28.69
CA GLU A 75 -13.29 -13.16 -29.60
C GLU A 75 -14.68 -12.71 -30.13
N ASP A 76 -15.77 -13.45 -29.87
CA ASP A 76 -17.01 -13.30 -30.67
C ASP A 76 -18.13 -12.45 -30.05
N THR A 77 -18.01 -11.91 -28.84
CA THR A 77 -19.15 -11.18 -28.24
C THR A 77 -18.76 -10.06 -27.26
N TRP A 78 -17.76 -9.24 -27.57
CA TRP A 78 -17.55 -8.06 -26.73
C TRP A 78 -18.42 -6.88 -27.18
N THR A 79 -19.68 -6.89 -26.81
CA THR A 79 -20.47 -5.68 -26.63
C THR A 79 -20.55 -5.38 -25.12
N PRO A 80 -20.24 -4.15 -24.66
CA PRO A 80 -20.46 -3.80 -23.27
C PRO A 80 -21.95 -3.94 -22.96
N ARG A 81 -22.35 -4.98 -22.28
CA ARG A 81 -23.68 -5.04 -21.66
C ARG A 81 -23.69 -4.06 -20.50
N THR A 82 -24.06 -2.84 -20.78
CA THR A 82 -24.19 -1.74 -19.82
C THR A 82 -25.19 -2.02 -18.70
N ASP A 83 -26.03 -3.04 -18.81
CA ASP A 83 -27.18 -3.22 -17.93
C ASP A 83 -27.08 -4.41 -16.95
N SER A 84 -26.16 -5.36 -17.15
CA SER A 84 -26.12 -6.58 -16.34
C SER A 84 -25.51 -6.39 -14.94
N TRP A 85 -24.76 -5.35 -14.71
CA TRP A 85 -24.11 -5.11 -13.42
C TRP A 85 -25.06 -4.49 -12.36
N PHE A 86 -26.18 -3.88 -12.75
CA PHE A 86 -27.20 -3.39 -11.83
C PHE A 86 -27.81 -4.50 -10.95
N ILE A 87 -27.73 -5.75 -11.41
CA ILE A 87 -28.39 -6.91 -10.77
C ILE A 87 -27.49 -7.59 -9.73
N LEU A 88 -26.15 -7.35 -9.75
CA LEU A 88 -25.17 -8.15 -8.98
C LEU A 88 -24.46 -7.43 -7.85
N THR A 89 -24.58 -6.10 -7.73
CA THR A 89 -23.95 -5.37 -6.63
C THR A 89 -24.96 -5.01 -5.56
N SER A 90 -24.76 -5.53 -4.36
CA SER A 90 -25.51 -5.08 -3.18
C SER A 90 -25.25 -3.60 -2.91
N TYR A 91 -26.12 -2.95 -2.14
CA TYR A 91 -25.91 -1.55 -1.71
C TYR A 91 -24.55 -1.36 -1.01
N LYS A 92 -24.06 -2.40 -0.32
CA LYS A 92 -22.73 -2.41 0.32
C LYS A 92 -21.60 -2.35 -0.70
N ASP A 93 -21.69 -3.12 -1.78
CA ASP A 93 -20.68 -3.15 -2.85
C ASP A 93 -20.54 -1.80 -3.54
N LYS A 94 -21.65 -1.07 -3.71
CA LYS A 94 -21.64 0.28 -4.27
C LYS A 94 -20.80 1.23 -3.43
N LYS A 95 -20.94 1.22 -2.11
CA LYS A 95 -20.14 2.04 -1.19
C LYS A 95 -18.64 1.78 -1.39
N TYR A 96 -18.24 0.51 -1.49
CA TYR A 96 -16.84 0.14 -1.68
C TYR A 96 -16.31 0.57 -3.04
N ILE A 97 -17.06 0.34 -4.12
CA ILE A 97 -16.67 0.74 -5.48
C ILE A 97 -16.45 2.26 -5.56
N GLU A 98 -17.31 3.06 -4.93
CA GLU A 98 -17.17 4.51 -4.90
C GLU A 98 -15.94 5.00 -4.11
N SER A 99 -15.34 4.16 -3.26
CA SER A 99 -14.11 4.48 -2.56
C SER A 99 -12.85 4.37 -3.43
N PHE A 100 -12.94 3.84 -4.65
CA PHE A 100 -11.80 3.73 -5.55
C PHE A 100 -11.16 5.09 -5.84
N TYR A 101 -9.83 5.14 -5.73
CA TYR A 101 -9.05 6.37 -5.86
C TYR A 101 -7.66 6.03 -6.43
N LYS A 102 -7.32 6.52 -7.61
CA LYS A 102 -6.06 6.20 -8.27
C LYS A 102 -5.54 7.32 -9.15
N TYR A 103 -4.29 7.71 -8.95
CA TYR A 103 -3.60 8.57 -9.92
C TYR A 103 -2.98 7.74 -11.04
N LEU A 104 -3.09 8.25 -12.25
CA LEU A 104 -2.38 7.73 -13.41
C LEU A 104 -1.03 8.44 -13.60
N PRO A 105 -0.10 7.84 -14.37
CA PRO A 105 1.21 8.45 -14.64
C PRO A 105 1.16 9.83 -15.30
N ASP A 106 0.08 10.15 -16.01
CA ASP A 106 -0.17 11.45 -16.62
C ASP A 106 -0.71 12.50 -15.64
N GLY A 107 -0.85 12.13 -14.36
CA GLY A 107 -1.39 12.98 -13.30
C GLY A 107 -2.91 13.05 -13.24
N SER A 108 -3.64 12.36 -14.13
CA SER A 108 -5.10 12.28 -14.07
C SER A 108 -5.55 11.39 -12.90
N LEU A 109 -6.67 11.78 -12.28
CA LEU A 109 -7.26 11.09 -11.15
C LEU A 109 -8.46 10.24 -11.60
N LEU A 110 -8.44 8.96 -11.25
CA LEU A 110 -9.54 8.03 -11.39
C LEU A 110 -10.22 7.81 -10.04
N THR A 111 -11.53 8.04 -9.97
CA THR A 111 -12.30 7.86 -8.74
C THR A 111 -13.59 7.11 -8.98
N GLY A 112 -14.06 6.42 -7.95
CA GLY A 112 -15.33 5.71 -7.95
C GLY A 112 -15.44 4.65 -9.03
N LYS A 113 -16.68 4.33 -9.37
CA LYS A 113 -17.00 3.31 -10.37
C LYS A 113 -16.38 3.57 -11.74
N GLU A 114 -16.59 4.79 -12.27
CA GLU A 114 -16.09 5.15 -13.60
C GLU A 114 -14.56 5.09 -13.66
N GLY A 115 -13.91 5.54 -12.59
CA GLY A 115 -12.46 5.44 -12.43
C GLY A 115 -11.98 4.00 -12.42
N LEU A 116 -12.65 3.13 -11.67
CA LEU A 116 -12.30 1.71 -11.59
C LEU A 116 -12.52 0.98 -12.92
N GLN A 117 -13.62 1.29 -13.63
CA GLN A 117 -13.87 0.76 -14.97
C GLN A 117 -12.80 1.20 -15.97
N LYS A 118 -12.43 2.49 -15.98
CA LYS A 118 -11.36 3.01 -16.83
C LYS A 118 -10.00 2.39 -16.47
N TRP A 119 -9.73 2.18 -15.19
CA TRP A 119 -8.53 1.49 -14.72
C TRP A 119 -8.48 0.05 -15.24
N ALA A 120 -9.60 -0.69 -15.18
CA ALA A 120 -9.71 -2.05 -15.72
C ALA A 120 -9.53 -2.06 -17.24
N GLN A 121 -10.20 -1.16 -17.97
CA GLN A 121 -10.11 -1.04 -19.42
C GLN A 121 -8.67 -0.79 -19.88
N GLN A 122 -7.94 0.08 -19.22
CA GLN A 122 -6.53 0.36 -19.54
C GLN A 122 -5.60 -0.86 -19.36
N ARG A 123 -6.02 -1.83 -18.56
CA ARG A 123 -5.29 -3.07 -18.27
C ARG A 123 -5.84 -4.29 -18.98
N TRP A 124 -6.91 -4.10 -19.76
CA TRP A 124 -7.59 -5.18 -20.49
C TRP A 124 -8.15 -6.25 -19.56
N ILE A 125 -8.60 -5.83 -18.38
CA ILE A 125 -9.26 -6.68 -17.41
C ILE A 125 -10.76 -6.51 -17.55
N ASP A 126 -11.53 -7.59 -17.35
CA ASP A 126 -12.98 -7.52 -17.33
C ASP A 126 -13.46 -6.56 -16.24
N GLN A 127 -14.29 -5.59 -16.67
CA GLN A 127 -14.75 -4.53 -15.79
C GLN A 127 -15.64 -5.06 -14.66
N LEU A 128 -16.53 -6.00 -14.94
CA LEU A 128 -17.45 -6.55 -13.95
C LEU A 128 -16.71 -7.33 -12.87
N THR A 129 -15.82 -8.22 -13.30
CA THR A 129 -14.95 -8.98 -12.38
C THR A 129 -14.09 -8.04 -11.54
N THR A 130 -13.57 -6.97 -12.14
CA THR A 130 -12.75 -5.97 -11.43
C THR A 130 -13.56 -5.25 -10.35
N LEU A 131 -14.79 -4.82 -10.67
CA LEU A 131 -15.69 -4.18 -9.70
C LEU A 131 -15.99 -5.12 -8.51
N GLN A 132 -16.32 -6.37 -8.79
CA GLN A 132 -16.61 -7.38 -7.76
C GLN A 132 -15.39 -7.66 -6.88
N ARG A 133 -14.22 -7.82 -7.47
CA ARG A 133 -12.98 -8.08 -6.73
C ARG A 133 -12.58 -6.89 -5.87
N PHE A 134 -12.66 -5.67 -6.41
CA PHE A 134 -12.37 -4.48 -5.63
C PHE A 134 -13.32 -4.35 -4.44
N ALA A 135 -14.63 -4.53 -4.66
CA ALA A 135 -15.63 -4.48 -3.59
C ALA A 135 -15.41 -5.58 -2.53
N SER A 136 -15.08 -6.80 -2.96
CA SER A 136 -14.77 -7.91 -2.05
C SER A 136 -13.54 -7.62 -1.18
N ILE A 137 -12.48 -7.09 -1.77
CA ILE A 137 -11.27 -6.70 -1.06
C ILE A 137 -11.56 -5.56 -0.07
N ALA A 138 -12.28 -4.53 -0.52
CA ALA A 138 -12.65 -3.41 0.34
C ALA A 138 -13.53 -3.86 1.52
N HIS A 139 -14.48 -4.75 1.26
CA HIS A 139 -15.27 -5.38 2.31
C HIS A 139 -14.39 -6.17 3.30
N HIS A 140 -13.46 -6.97 2.80
CA HIS A 140 -12.54 -7.73 3.64
C HIS A 140 -11.71 -6.79 4.53
N ILE A 141 -11.13 -5.72 3.98
CA ILE A 141 -10.37 -4.73 4.77
C ILE A 141 -11.28 -4.10 5.85
N ASP A 142 -12.52 -3.77 5.51
CA ASP A 142 -13.47 -3.22 6.48
C ASP A 142 -13.78 -4.20 7.62
N THR A 143 -13.79 -5.53 7.36
CA THR A 143 -13.96 -6.54 8.43
C THR A 143 -12.78 -6.64 9.38
N LEU A 144 -11.61 -6.13 8.98
CA LEU A 144 -10.40 -6.09 9.81
C LEU A 144 -10.31 -4.81 10.67
N ARG A 145 -11.21 -3.84 10.41
CA ARG A 145 -11.29 -2.59 11.18
C ARG A 145 -12.02 -2.82 12.49
N ASP A 146 -11.60 -2.10 13.51
CA ASP A 146 -12.34 -2.01 14.77
C ASP A 146 -13.45 -0.95 14.70
N ASP A 147 -14.15 -0.76 15.82
CA ASP A 147 -15.27 0.18 15.94
C ASP A 147 -14.90 1.65 15.71
N ILE A 148 -13.61 1.98 15.76
CA ILE A 148 -13.07 3.33 15.51
C ILE A 148 -12.38 3.46 14.15
N TRP A 149 -12.63 2.50 13.26
CA TRP A 149 -12.15 2.51 11.88
C TRP A 149 -10.64 2.42 11.69
N VAL A 150 -9.92 1.81 12.61
CA VAL A 150 -8.49 1.50 12.47
C VAL A 150 -8.26 0.00 12.34
N LEU A 151 -7.15 -0.37 11.72
CA LEU A 151 -6.71 -1.74 11.55
C LEU A 151 -5.78 -2.12 12.71
N ASN A 152 -6.09 -3.19 13.43
CA ASN A 152 -5.23 -3.67 14.50
C ASN A 152 -4.10 -4.56 13.93
N ALA A 153 -2.88 -4.05 13.95
CA ALA A 153 -1.69 -4.73 13.46
C ALA A 153 -0.81 -5.30 14.58
N THR A 154 -1.27 -5.30 15.82
CA THR A 154 -0.46 -5.64 17.00
C THR A 154 0.14 -7.03 16.91
N GLN A 155 -0.68 -8.04 16.63
CA GLN A 155 -0.24 -9.43 16.64
C GLN A 155 0.76 -9.70 15.50
N ASP A 156 0.44 -9.26 14.29
CA ASP A 156 1.32 -9.44 13.13
C ASP A 156 2.66 -8.75 13.33
N PHE A 157 2.63 -7.53 13.84
CA PHE A 157 3.82 -6.76 14.15
C PHE A 157 4.70 -7.43 15.19
N GLN A 158 4.13 -7.89 16.30
CA GLN A 158 4.88 -8.54 17.37
C GLN A 158 5.51 -9.88 16.93
N GLN A 159 4.80 -10.65 16.11
CA GLN A 159 5.32 -11.88 15.52
C GLN A 159 6.47 -11.60 14.55
N TRP A 160 6.30 -10.60 13.68
CA TRP A 160 7.30 -10.21 12.69
C TRP A 160 8.56 -9.62 13.32
N ARG A 161 8.41 -8.68 14.24
CA ARG A 161 9.52 -7.97 14.89
C ARG A 161 10.16 -8.75 16.01
N LYS A 162 9.48 -9.71 16.60
CA LYS A 162 9.86 -10.41 17.83
C LYS A 162 10.16 -9.42 18.97
N SER A 163 9.47 -8.29 19.00
CA SER A 163 9.62 -7.20 19.96
C SER A 163 8.31 -6.96 20.70
N LYS A 164 8.44 -6.51 21.96
CA LYS A 164 7.32 -6.09 22.82
C LYS A 164 7.44 -4.62 23.24
N ALA A 165 8.22 -3.83 22.52
CA ALA A 165 8.38 -2.43 22.85
C ALA A 165 7.09 -1.64 22.56
N ILE A 166 6.39 -1.97 21.48
CA ILE A 166 5.05 -1.48 21.19
C ILE A 166 4.03 -2.46 21.77
N ASP A 167 3.13 -1.98 22.63
CA ASP A 167 2.11 -2.81 23.26
C ASP A 167 0.93 -3.05 22.33
N GLU A 168 0.48 -2.01 21.61
CA GLU A 168 -0.54 -2.09 20.58
C GLU A 168 -0.08 -1.28 19.35
N LEU A 169 -0.38 -1.78 18.14
CA LEU A 169 -0.10 -1.07 16.88
C LEU A 169 -1.35 -1.03 16.02
N PHE A 170 -1.65 0.16 15.52
CA PHE A 170 -2.79 0.41 14.64
C PHE A 170 -2.36 1.12 13.37
N TYR A 171 -3.10 0.85 12.26
CA TYR A 171 -3.01 1.61 11.02
C TYR A 171 -4.37 2.23 10.70
N ILE A 172 -4.38 3.45 10.19
CA ILE A 172 -5.63 4.02 9.69
C ILE A 172 -6.04 3.30 8.42
N ASP A 173 -5.07 2.98 7.53
CA ASP A 173 -5.37 2.20 6.35
C ASP A 173 -4.20 1.36 5.86
N GLN A 174 -4.51 0.45 4.94
CA GLN A 174 -3.60 -0.46 4.28
C GLN A 174 -2.81 0.26 3.18
N TYR A 175 -1.52 -0.12 2.99
CA TYR A 175 -0.70 0.47 1.94
C TYR A 175 -1.00 -0.12 0.56
N ILE A 176 -0.89 -1.44 0.42
CA ILE A 176 -1.10 -2.17 -0.84
C ILE A 176 -2.10 -3.29 -0.61
N TYR A 177 -2.94 -3.52 -1.63
CA TYR A 177 -3.76 -4.71 -1.67
C TYR A 177 -3.88 -5.26 -3.09
N GLY A 178 -3.34 -6.46 -3.27
CA GLY A 178 -3.42 -7.22 -4.51
C GLY A 178 -3.02 -6.42 -5.75
N GLU A 179 -3.74 -6.67 -6.85
CA GLU A 179 -3.49 -6.07 -8.16
C GLU A 179 -3.80 -4.56 -8.24
N PHE A 180 -4.55 -4.03 -7.29
CA PHE A 180 -4.92 -2.61 -7.28
C PHE A 180 -3.77 -1.70 -6.84
N GLY A 181 -2.67 -2.28 -6.34
CA GLY A 181 -1.51 -1.53 -5.84
C GLY A 181 -1.86 -0.72 -4.59
N ARG A 182 -1.42 0.55 -4.51
CA ARG A 182 -1.70 1.39 -3.34
C ARG A 182 -3.21 1.54 -3.13
N TRP A 183 -3.64 1.34 -1.89
CA TRP A 183 -5.02 1.48 -1.48
C TRP A 183 -5.46 2.96 -1.50
N PRO A 184 -6.75 3.30 -1.58
CA PRO A 184 -7.20 4.67 -1.80
C PRO A 184 -6.61 5.72 -0.86
N LEU A 185 -6.60 5.49 0.46
CA LEU A 185 -6.01 6.44 1.40
C LEU A 185 -4.48 6.49 1.28
N ALA A 186 -3.84 5.36 1.00
CA ALA A 186 -2.40 5.30 0.74
C ALA A 186 -2.00 6.05 -0.52
N GLU A 187 -2.82 5.98 -1.57
CA GLU A 187 -2.64 6.74 -2.82
C GLU A 187 -2.74 8.24 -2.55
N LEU A 188 -3.78 8.68 -1.85
CA LEU A 188 -3.95 10.07 -1.45
C LEU A 188 -2.78 10.55 -0.58
N ALA A 189 -2.40 9.78 0.44
CA ALA A 189 -1.29 10.12 1.34
C ALA A 189 0.05 10.22 0.60
N PHE A 190 0.30 9.31 -0.36
CA PHE A 190 1.49 9.33 -1.19
C PHE A 190 1.57 10.60 -2.03
N TYR A 191 0.52 10.93 -2.78
CA TYR A 191 0.52 12.10 -3.65
C TYR A 191 0.45 13.42 -2.87
N ALA A 192 -0.28 13.49 -1.76
CA ALA A 192 -0.29 14.65 -0.88
C ALA A 192 1.14 14.97 -0.36
N LYS A 193 1.87 13.92 0.05
CA LYS A 193 3.23 14.03 0.57
C LYS A 193 4.26 14.34 -0.52
N LEU A 194 4.10 13.79 -1.73
CA LEU A 194 5.02 14.01 -2.85
C LEU A 194 4.82 15.38 -3.49
N SER A 195 3.59 15.72 -3.86
CA SER A 195 3.28 16.96 -4.59
C SER A 195 3.28 18.20 -3.70
N GLN A 196 3.20 18.03 -2.38
CA GLN A 196 3.05 19.14 -1.43
C GLN A 196 1.83 20.03 -1.74
N ASN A 197 0.80 19.45 -2.34
CA ASN A 197 -0.43 20.14 -2.70
C ASN A 197 -1.33 20.32 -1.46
N LYS A 198 -1.64 21.59 -1.13
CA LYS A 198 -2.46 21.92 0.05
C LYS A 198 -3.85 21.27 0.03
N LYS A 199 -4.48 21.16 -1.13
CA LYS A 199 -5.83 20.57 -1.24
C LYS A 199 -5.79 19.08 -0.91
N LEU A 200 -4.80 18.34 -1.46
CA LEU A 200 -4.63 16.92 -1.16
C LEU A 200 -4.26 16.69 0.30
N ILE A 201 -3.42 17.54 0.85
CA ILE A 201 -3.05 17.48 2.28
C ILE A 201 -4.29 17.71 3.15
N GLN A 202 -5.10 18.72 2.83
CA GLN A 202 -6.32 19.01 3.58
C GLN A 202 -7.33 17.85 3.48
N GLU A 203 -7.54 17.30 2.28
CA GLU A 203 -8.40 16.14 2.07
C GLU A 203 -7.92 14.93 2.89
N LEU A 204 -6.60 14.67 2.91
CA LEU A 204 -6.03 13.60 3.72
C LEU A 204 -6.29 13.85 5.21
N ILE A 205 -6.01 15.05 5.70
CA ILE A 205 -6.24 15.43 7.12
C ILE A 205 -7.71 15.23 7.50
N ASP A 206 -8.64 15.68 6.66
CA ASP A 206 -10.08 15.56 6.95
C ASP A 206 -10.53 14.08 7.05
N ARG A 207 -9.89 13.18 6.31
CA ARG A 207 -10.18 11.73 6.37
C ARG A 207 -9.58 11.00 7.57
N ILE A 208 -8.45 11.49 8.11
CA ILE A 208 -7.71 10.76 9.14
C ILE A 208 -7.91 11.29 10.56
N MET A 209 -8.39 12.52 10.74
CA MET A 209 -8.48 13.11 12.07
C MET A 209 -9.48 12.43 13.00
N GLU A 210 -10.63 12.02 12.48
CA GLU A 210 -11.65 11.34 13.27
C GLU A 210 -11.15 10.03 13.89
N PRO A 211 -10.61 9.06 13.11
CA PRO A 211 -10.05 7.83 13.69
C PRO A 211 -8.87 8.09 14.64
N ILE A 212 -8.02 9.10 14.39
CA ILE A 212 -6.94 9.48 15.32
C ILE A 212 -7.52 9.91 16.68
N MET A 213 -8.50 10.82 16.67
CA MET A 213 -9.12 11.32 17.91
C MET A 213 -9.87 10.20 18.64
N ALA A 214 -10.57 9.33 17.90
CA ALA A 214 -11.27 8.20 18.47
C ALA A 214 -10.29 7.21 19.15
N LEU A 215 -9.16 6.91 18.52
CA LEU A 215 -8.12 6.06 19.12
C LEU A 215 -7.54 6.68 20.40
N ILE A 216 -7.27 7.98 20.40
CA ILE A 216 -6.78 8.70 21.57
C ILE A 216 -7.73 8.52 22.74
N HIS A 217 -9.04 8.71 22.53
CA HIS A 217 -10.08 8.53 23.55
C HIS A 217 -10.20 7.07 24.00
N GLN A 218 -10.34 6.14 23.05
CA GLN A 218 -10.55 4.72 23.36
C GLN A 218 -9.38 4.14 24.15
N LYS A 219 -8.15 4.50 23.78
CA LYS A 219 -6.93 3.98 24.42
C LYS A 219 -6.49 4.81 25.63
N LYS A 220 -7.26 5.84 26.02
CA LYS A 220 -6.95 6.72 27.16
C LYS A 220 -5.52 7.25 27.11
N ILE A 221 -5.15 7.83 25.97
CA ILE A 221 -3.81 8.38 25.75
C ILE A 221 -3.60 9.63 26.57
N ASP A 222 -2.51 9.69 27.34
CA ASP A 222 -2.15 10.82 28.18
C ASP A 222 -0.95 11.64 27.69
N ALA A 223 -0.25 11.16 26.63
CA ALA A 223 0.72 11.95 25.88
C ALA A 223 0.88 11.45 24.45
N ILE A 224 1.29 12.33 23.52
CA ILE A 224 1.48 11.99 22.10
C ILE A 224 2.91 12.30 21.69
N ALA A 225 3.56 11.35 21.03
CA ALA A 225 4.87 11.49 20.42
C ALA A 225 4.76 11.36 18.90
N PHE A 226 5.36 12.26 18.15
CA PHE A 226 5.41 12.22 16.69
C PHE A 226 6.80 11.79 16.24
N ILE A 227 6.89 10.82 15.34
CA ILE A 227 8.17 10.45 14.72
C ILE A 227 8.70 11.65 13.93
N PRO A 228 9.91 12.14 14.24
CA PRO A 228 10.45 13.29 13.54
C PRO A 228 10.73 12.97 12.06
N PRO A 229 10.47 13.90 11.13
CA PRO A 229 10.68 13.68 9.71
C PRO A 229 12.15 13.40 9.38
N SER A 230 12.39 12.61 8.32
CA SER A 230 13.73 12.35 7.79
C SER A 230 14.12 13.33 6.69
N ILE A 231 13.15 13.97 6.06
CA ILE A 231 13.32 14.92 4.97
C ILE A 231 12.49 16.14 5.31
N ASP A 232 13.11 17.30 5.18
CA ASP A 232 12.42 18.56 5.36
C ASP A 232 11.51 18.85 4.16
N ARG A 233 10.26 19.19 4.43
CA ARG A 233 9.23 19.51 3.43
C ARG A 233 8.49 20.77 3.80
N LYS A 234 8.01 21.49 2.79
CA LYS A 234 7.21 22.71 2.99
C LYS A 234 6.00 22.47 3.89
N TYR A 235 5.34 21.33 3.72
CA TYR A 235 4.20 20.88 4.55
C TYR A 235 4.54 19.54 5.18
N GLN A 236 4.86 19.57 6.47
CA GLN A 236 5.11 18.37 7.25
C GLN A 236 3.77 17.82 7.78
N LEU A 237 3.36 16.67 7.26
CA LEU A 237 2.05 16.07 7.55
C LEU A 237 1.82 15.87 9.06
N LEU A 238 2.82 15.32 9.76
CA LEU A 238 2.73 15.07 11.20
C LEU A 238 2.64 16.38 12.02
N GLU A 239 3.27 17.46 11.58
CA GLU A 239 3.15 18.77 12.23
C GLU A 239 1.75 19.38 12.02
N ILE A 240 1.13 19.15 10.87
CA ILE A 240 -0.25 19.57 10.63
C ILE A 240 -1.21 18.80 11.54
N ILE A 241 -1.05 17.48 11.66
CA ILE A 241 -1.81 16.65 12.59
C ILE A 241 -1.61 17.13 14.04
N ARG A 242 -0.36 17.38 14.42
CA ARG A 242 -0.02 17.92 15.75
C ARG A 242 -0.75 19.23 16.04
N ALA A 243 -0.79 20.15 15.07
CA ALA A 243 -1.50 21.42 15.22
C ALA A 243 -3.02 21.21 15.39
N ARG A 244 -3.61 20.24 14.70
CA ARG A 244 -5.04 19.89 14.82
C ARG A 244 -5.38 19.23 16.16
N LEU A 245 -4.40 18.53 16.78
CA LEU A 245 -4.61 17.88 18.10
C LEU A 245 -4.37 18.82 19.30
N LYS A 246 -3.78 20.01 19.09
CA LYS A 246 -3.56 20.99 20.19
C LYS A 246 -4.81 21.30 21.04
N PRO A 247 -6.03 21.46 20.45
CA PRO A 247 -7.23 21.72 21.25
C PRO A 247 -7.60 20.62 22.25
N MET A 248 -7.10 19.40 22.08
CA MET A 248 -7.32 18.29 23.02
C MET A 248 -6.54 18.46 24.33
N GLN A 249 -5.59 19.41 24.40
CA GLN A 249 -4.76 19.71 25.57
C GLN A 249 -3.94 18.51 26.10
N ILE A 250 -3.66 17.53 25.25
CA ILE A 250 -2.83 16.37 25.56
C ILE A 250 -1.36 16.77 25.36
N PRO A 251 -0.47 16.52 26.34
CA PRO A 251 0.94 16.82 26.24
C PRO A 251 1.62 16.15 25.04
N PHE A 252 2.58 16.84 24.44
CA PHE A 252 3.41 16.28 23.39
C PHE A 252 4.80 15.92 23.91
N VAL A 253 5.20 14.66 23.72
CA VAL A 253 6.56 14.20 23.98
C VAL A 253 7.48 14.74 22.88
N SER A 254 8.53 15.46 23.27
CA SER A 254 9.46 16.07 22.32
C SER A 254 10.47 15.04 21.82
N LEU A 255 10.29 14.62 20.57
CA LEU A 255 11.24 13.80 19.81
C LEU A 255 11.92 14.67 18.76
N TYR A 256 13.23 14.46 18.56
CA TYR A 256 13.97 15.14 17.51
C TYR A 256 15.00 14.22 16.87
N LYS A 257 15.41 14.53 15.65
CA LYS A 257 16.53 13.84 14.98
C LYS A 257 17.81 14.60 15.15
N TYR A 258 18.83 13.88 15.60
CA TYR A 258 20.19 14.37 15.66
C TYR A 258 21.06 13.56 14.70
N PHE A 259 21.79 14.25 13.84
CA PHE A 259 22.69 13.64 12.87
C PHE A 259 24.13 13.96 13.27
N PRO A 260 24.88 13.02 13.90
CA PRO A 260 26.22 13.28 14.38
C PRO A 260 27.21 13.66 13.27
N ASN A 261 26.94 13.30 12.02
CA ASN A 261 27.82 13.55 10.86
C ASN A 261 27.25 14.55 9.83
N SER A 262 26.41 15.48 10.25
CA SER A 262 25.92 16.64 9.47
C SER A 262 25.17 16.39 8.16
N ILE A 263 24.99 15.17 7.68
CA ILE A 263 24.25 14.87 6.44
C ILE A 263 22.98 14.11 6.76
N PRO A 264 21.79 14.73 6.59
CA PRO A 264 20.52 14.01 6.68
C PRO A 264 20.41 12.99 5.52
N ILE A 265 20.44 11.72 5.84
CA ILE A 265 20.21 10.67 4.84
C ILE A 265 18.75 10.21 4.97
N ALA A 266 17.99 10.29 3.88
CA ALA A 266 16.64 9.79 3.84
C ALA A 266 16.62 8.30 4.22
N GLN A 267 15.75 7.93 5.16
CA GLN A 267 15.66 6.55 5.65
C GLN A 267 15.35 5.54 4.53
N LYS A 268 14.69 6.00 3.46
CA LYS A 268 14.37 5.23 2.26
C LYS A 268 15.58 4.84 1.41
N THR A 269 16.67 5.58 1.45
CA THR A 269 17.88 5.25 0.70
C THR A 269 18.69 4.11 1.32
N ARG A 270 18.33 3.69 2.54
CA ARG A 270 18.97 2.58 3.22
C ARG A 270 18.34 1.26 2.78
N LYS A 271 19.14 0.42 2.10
CA LYS A 271 18.70 -0.78 1.42
C LYS A 271 18.34 -1.93 2.36
N THR A 272 18.95 -2.04 3.57
CA THR A 272 18.69 -3.17 4.48
C THR A 272 17.91 -2.77 5.72
N LYS A 273 17.27 -3.79 6.34
CA LYS A 273 16.54 -3.66 7.61
C LYS A 273 17.48 -3.18 8.73
N GLU A 274 18.67 -3.77 8.81
CA GLU A 274 19.70 -3.46 9.80
C GLU A 274 20.17 -2.00 9.72
N GLN A 275 20.37 -1.48 8.49
CA GLN A 275 20.73 -0.09 8.26
C GLN A 275 19.66 0.89 8.73
N ARG A 276 18.37 0.55 8.52
CA ARG A 276 17.24 1.37 9.01
C ARG A 276 17.17 1.36 10.54
N GLU A 277 17.37 0.20 11.16
CA GLU A 277 17.40 0.07 12.61
C GLU A 277 18.55 0.85 13.24
N GLN A 278 19.75 0.71 12.71
CA GLN A 278 20.91 1.46 13.19
C GLN A 278 20.71 2.97 13.06
N ASN A 279 20.13 3.42 11.94
CA ASN A 279 19.82 4.82 11.75
C ASN A 279 18.79 5.33 12.78
N ALA A 280 17.70 4.59 13.01
CA ALA A 280 16.71 4.98 14.01
C ALA A 280 17.32 5.00 15.43
N LYS A 281 18.17 4.02 15.74
CA LYS A 281 18.90 3.96 17.04
C LYS A 281 19.78 5.18 17.26
N SER A 282 20.53 5.61 16.25
CA SER A 282 21.51 6.68 16.38
C SER A 282 20.90 8.09 16.28
N THR A 283 19.81 8.24 15.48
CA THR A 283 19.33 9.59 15.13
C THR A 283 18.15 10.09 15.96
N ILE A 284 17.22 9.22 16.39
CA ILE A 284 16.05 9.67 17.19
C ILE A 284 16.46 9.87 18.65
N GLN A 285 16.26 11.07 19.15
CA GLN A 285 16.50 11.45 20.53
C GLN A 285 15.22 11.97 21.19
N ILE A 286 15.16 11.88 22.50
CA ILE A 286 14.05 12.35 23.33
C ILE A 286 14.60 13.45 24.22
N SER A 287 13.86 14.53 24.44
CA SER A 287 14.27 15.61 25.35
C SER A 287 14.55 15.08 26.76
N LEU A 288 15.58 15.64 27.42
CA LEU A 288 16.01 15.20 28.74
C LEU A 288 14.94 15.40 29.81
N ASP A 289 14.23 16.53 29.75
CA ASP A 289 13.25 16.94 30.75
C ASP A 289 11.83 16.42 30.45
N THR A 290 11.74 15.30 29.71
CA THR A 290 10.43 14.73 29.36
C THR A 290 9.81 14.02 30.57
N PRO A 291 8.59 14.40 31.01
CA PRO A 291 7.88 13.73 32.10
C PRO A 291 7.54 12.27 31.78
N SER A 292 7.21 11.51 32.81
CA SER A 292 6.69 10.16 32.70
C SER A 292 5.18 10.16 32.45
N TYR A 293 4.71 9.27 31.58
CA TYR A 293 3.31 9.09 31.20
C TYR A 293 2.92 7.61 31.31
N ASN A 294 1.62 7.36 31.53
CA ASN A 294 1.15 5.98 31.58
C ASN A 294 1.00 5.42 30.16
N ARG A 295 0.33 6.15 29.25
CA ARG A 295 0.04 5.71 27.88
C ARG A 295 0.47 6.75 26.86
N VAL A 296 1.46 6.44 26.07
CA VAL A 296 1.95 7.33 25.01
C VAL A 296 1.50 6.80 23.65
N LEU A 297 0.85 7.66 22.87
CA LEU A 297 0.61 7.42 21.45
C LEU A 297 1.85 7.82 20.66
N LEU A 298 2.46 6.86 19.96
CA LEU A 298 3.57 7.10 19.05
C LEU A 298 3.07 7.08 17.61
N LEU A 299 3.06 8.25 16.94
CA LEU A 299 2.45 8.46 15.63
C LEU A 299 3.49 8.62 14.53
N ASP A 300 3.33 7.87 13.43
CA ASP A 300 4.13 7.96 12.20
C ASP A 300 3.22 8.11 10.97
N ASP A 301 3.77 8.55 9.85
CA ASP A 301 2.99 8.68 8.61
C ASP A 301 2.91 7.35 7.83
N PHE A 302 4.03 6.67 7.61
CA PHE A 302 4.09 5.40 6.88
C PHE A 302 4.95 4.38 7.62
N VAL A 303 4.39 3.20 7.84
CA VAL A 303 5.12 2.08 8.46
C VAL A 303 5.40 0.98 7.44
N TRP A 304 6.68 0.73 7.18
CA TRP A 304 7.17 -0.33 6.30
C TRP A 304 7.55 -1.59 7.08
N SER A 305 8.59 -1.47 7.89
CA SER A 305 9.10 -2.56 8.73
C SER A 305 8.82 -2.34 10.21
N GLY A 306 8.27 -1.20 10.57
CA GLY A 306 8.02 -0.80 11.94
C GLY A 306 9.28 -0.54 12.79
N ALA A 307 10.48 -0.62 12.20
CA ALA A 307 11.74 -0.48 12.94
C ALA A 307 11.84 0.86 13.69
N THR A 308 11.42 1.95 13.05
CA THR A 308 11.46 3.29 13.66
C THR A 308 10.54 3.39 14.86
N LEU A 309 9.30 2.90 14.73
CA LEU A 309 8.34 2.89 15.84
C LEU A 309 8.84 2.01 16.99
N ASP A 310 9.29 0.80 16.69
CA ASP A 310 9.76 -0.17 17.68
C ASP A 310 10.94 0.35 18.50
N ILE A 311 11.95 0.90 17.83
CA ILE A 311 13.14 1.47 18.48
C ILE A 311 12.76 2.69 19.32
N THR A 312 11.86 3.55 18.82
CA THR A 312 11.43 4.73 19.56
C THR A 312 10.60 4.34 20.78
N ALA A 313 9.70 3.37 20.64
CA ALA A 313 8.93 2.82 21.75
C ALA A 313 9.84 2.21 22.84
N ASN A 314 10.86 1.45 22.41
CA ASN A 314 11.85 0.92 23.34
C ASN A 314 12.59 2.03 24.10
N LYS A 315 12.98 3.11 23.42
CA LYS A 315 13.62 4.27 24.09
C LYS A 315 12.70 4.96 25.08
N LEU A 316 11.41 5.14 24.74
CA LEU A 316 10.42 5.72 25.64
C LEU A 316 10.26 4.88 26.92
N LYS A 317 10.19 3.55 26.79
CA LYS A 317 10.07 2.62 27.92
C LYS A 317 11.35 2.54 28.75
N THR A 318 12.50 2.37 28.13
CA THR A 318 13.79 2.24 28.86
C THR A 318 14.18 3.51 29.61
N ARG A 319 13.74 4.69 29.16
CA ARG A 319 13.91 5.95 29.89
C ARG A 319 12.81 6.23 30.92
N GLY A 320 11.85 5.32 31.11
CA GLY A 320 10.73 5.51 32.04
C GLY A 320 9.72 6.59 31.64
N ILE A 321 9.75 7.03 30.36
CA ILE A 321 8.84 8.07 29.86
C ILE A 321 7.45 7.49 29.57
N ALA A 322 7.37 6.25 29.11
CA ALA A 322 6.10 5.57 28.84
C ALA A 322 6.05 4.21 29.53
N LYS A 323 4.97 3.93 30.26
CA LYS A 323 4.69 2.57 30.76
C LYS A 323 4.10 1.70 29.68
N TYR A 324 3.25 2.29 28.82
CA TYR A 324 2.54 1.65 27.72
C TYR A 324 2.66 2.49 26.45
N VAL A 325 2.98 1.88 25.34
CA VAL A 325 3.13 2.56 24.05
C VAL A 325 2.13 2.01 23.05
N VAL A 326 1.24 2.88 22.58
CA VAL A 326 0.34 2.63 21.46
C VAL A 326 0.96 3.23 20.21
N GLY A 327 1.26 2.42 19.22
CA GLY A 327 1.71 2.87 17.91
C GLY A 327 0.51 3.16 17.01
N LEU A 328 0.58 4.24 16.24
CA LEU A 328 -0.35 4.53 15.15
C LEU A 328 0.43 4.98 13.93
N ALA A 329 0.18 4.35 12.78
CA ALA A 329 0.60 4.89 11.50
C ALA A 329 -0.63 5.25 10.66
N LEU A 330 -0.49 6.30 9.83
CA LEU A 330 -1.56 6.61 8.90
C LEU A 330 -1.73 5.47 7.90
N ILE A 331 -0.61 4.97 7.39
CA ILE A 331 -0.57 3.89 6.41
C ILE A 331 0.42 2.81 6.87
N GLY A 332 -0.04 1.58 6.89
CA GLY A 332 0.78 0.40 7.18
C GLY A 332 0.44 -0.76 6.26
N ASN A 333 1.00 -1.93 6.54
CA ASN A 333 0.68 -3.15 5.83
C ASN A 333 0.51 -4.31 6.83
N LEU A 334 -0.68 -4.90 6.89
CA LEU A 334 -0.98 -6.05 7.75
C LEU A 334 -0.20 -7.29 7.29
N ASP A 335 -0.04 -7.47 5.98
CA ASP A 335 0.78 -8.55 5.44
C ASP A 335 2.23 -8.07 5.25
N LEU A 336 3.01 -8.15 6.34
CA LEU A 336 4.42 -7.77 6.37
C LEU A 336 5.34 -8.68 5.53
N LYS A 337 4.82 -9.76 4.93
CA LYS A 337 5.57 -10.63 4.01
C LYS A 337 5.86 -9.97 2.67
N TYR A 338 5.06 -8.99 2.28
CA TYR A 338 5.37 -8.18 1.11
C TYR A 338 6.38 -7.10 1.52
N GLU A 339 7.66 -7.36 1.30
CA GLU A 339 8.63 -6.27 1.17
C GLU A 339 8.14 -5.38 0.04
N VAL A 340 7.57 -4.25 0.39
CA VAL A 340 7.25 -3.22 -0.59
C VAL A 340 8.59 -2.75 -1.13
N ILE A 341 8.96 -3.31 -2.28
CA ILE A 341 10.08 -2.84 -3.08
C ILE A 341 9.84 -1.35 -3.28
N SER A 342 10.79 -0.56 -2.85
CA SER A 342 10.78 0.89 -2.88
C SER A 342 10.46 1.40 -4.29
N GLU A 343 9.18 1.61 -4.59
CA GLU A 343 8.79 2.52 -5.64
C GLU A 343 8.81 3.93 -5.04
N ILE A 344 9.97 4.57 -5.04
CA ILE A 344 10.16 6.04 -5.17
C ILE A 344 11.68 6.28 -5.25
#